data_5edcabf8eb710b329c47b421ad270711
#
_entry.id   5edcabf8eb710b329c47b421ad270711
#
_cell.length_a   1.000
_cell.length_b   1.000
_cell.length_c   1.000
_cell.angle_alpha   90.00
_cell.angle_beta   90.00
_cell.angle_gamma   90.00
#
_symmetry.space_group_name_H-M   'P 1'
#
loop_
_entity.id
_entity.type
_entity.pdbx_description
1 polymer ?
#
loop_
_entity_poly.entity_id
_entity_poly.type
_entity_poly.pdbx_seq_one_letter_code
_entity_poly.pdbx_strand_id
1 'polypeptide(L)'
;MLQIENYFREEELVPNVKVAAYFILLYEHFEDMVIETVREFYSTPCMLDGKPFSNIDKEYIDLLEKKVKQGESGWIPFKIRLADARRARAVYQKEALDKVKKGSGRIFRGSLNWLQEHDVITEAENDRILAIRDRRNELVHELFQEIGKGFSDEDAKRIADMLNVQQRINAWKFQQIDMSLMEIELPEGANPNDVMGGDDMILNAIFRILFCGEGEKFKEALDEELKK
;
A
#
# COMPACT_ATOMS: atom_id res chain seq x y z
N MET A 1 -6.73 -33.06 18.43
CA MET A 1 -5.73 -33.80 17.63
C MET A 1 -5.56 -32.98 16.38
N LEU A 2 -4.45 -32.25 16.22
CA LEU A 2 -4.16 -31.45 15.03
C LEU A 2 -4.21 -32.38 13.83
N GLN A 3 -4.84 -31.94 12.74
CA GLN A 3 -4.90 -32.66 11.48
C GLN A 3 -3.50 -32.69 10.83
N ILE A 4 -2.58 -33.36 11.50
CA ILE A 4 -1.17 -33.49 11.03
C ILE A 4 -1.13 -34.17 9.65
N GLU A 5 -2.13 -35.01 9.34
CA GLU A 5 -2.24 -35.68 8.06
C GLU A 5 -2.40 -34.74 6.87
N ASN A 6 -3.08 -33.56 7.04
CA ASN A 6 -3.26 -32.60 5.96
C ASN A 6 -2.00 -31.74 5.70
N TYR A 7 -1.09 -31.65 6.68
CA TYR A 7 0.18 -30.93 6.49
C TYR A 7 1.16 -31.60 5.50
N PHE A 8 0.92 -32.88 5.19
CA PHE A 8 1.81 -33.69 4.36
C PHE A 8 1.26 -34.04 2.97
N ARG A 9 0.03 -33.61 2.66
CA ARG A 9 -0.50 -33.76 1.30
C ARG A 9 -0.09 -32.54 0.48
N GLU A 10 0.87 -32.72 -0.42
CA GLU A 10 1.38 -31.69 -1.31
C GLU A 10 0.24 -31.03 -2.10
N GLU A 11 -0.76 -31.79 -2.51
CA GLU A 11 -1.93 -31.34 -3.26
C GLU A 11 -2.80 -30.32 -2.50
N GLU A 12 -2.83 -30.37 -1.16
CA GLU A 12 -3.58 -29.43 -0.31
C GLU A 12 -2.67 -28.33 0.26
N LEU A 13 -1.45 -28.68 0.63
CA LEU A 13 -0.50 -27.78 1.27
C LEU A 13 -0.06 -26.67 0.31
N VAL A 14 0.33 -27.01 -0.94
CA VAL A 14 0.85 -26.04 -1.90
C VAL A 14 -0.17 -24.97 -2.26
N PRO A 15 -1.43 -25.27 -2.57
CA PRO A 15 -2.47 -24.27 -2.79
C PRO A 15 -2.65 -23.35 -1.58
N ASN A 16 -2.72 -23.90 -0.36
CA ASN A 16 -2.93 -23.12 0.85
C ASN A 16 -1.75 -22.16 1.13
N VAL A 17 -0.51 -22.63 0.94
CA VAL A 17 0.68 -21.77 1.06
C VAL A 17 0.65 -20.63 0.04
N LYS A 18 0.27 -20.91 -1.21
CA LYS A 18 0.14 -19.89 -2.26
C LYS A 18 -0.90 -18.85 -1.90
N VAL A 19 -2.07 -19.26 -1.43
CA VAL A 19 -3.14 -18.33 -1.03
C VAL A 19 -2.71 -17.49 0.17
N ALA A 20 -2.08 -18.10 1.20
CA ALA A 20 -1.57 -17.37 2.35
C ALA A 20 -0.53 -16.31 1.93
N ALA A 21 0.44 -16.70 1.13
CA ALA A 21 1.49 -15.80 0.65
C ALA A 21 0.89 -14.64 -0.15
N TYR A 22 -0.02 -14.93 -1.07
CA TYR A 22 -0.67 -13.89 -1.88
C TYR A 22 -1.51 -12.94 -1.03
N PHE A 23 -2.30 -13.48 -0.08
CA PHE A 23 -3.11 -12.66 0.83
C PHE A 23 -2.25 -11.69 1.64
N ILE A 24 -1.14 -12.18 2.20
CA ILE A 24 -0.22 -11.35 3.00
C ILE A 24 0.42 -10.26 2.12
N LEU A 25 0.95 -10.63 0.95
CA LEU A 25 1.58 -9.68 0.01
C LEU A 25 0.60 -8.62 -0.46
N LEU A 26 -0.62 -9.02 -0.85
CA LEU A 26 -1.65 -8.10 -1.28
C LEU A 26 -2.04 -7.14 -0.15
N TYR A 27 -2.18 -7.64 1.09
CA TYR A 27 -2.53 -6.81 2.23
C TYR A 27 -1.43 -5.79 2.56
N GLU A 28 -0.16 -6.21 2.60
CA GLU A 28 0.98 -5.30 2.84
C GLU A 28 1.02 -4.17 1.81
N HIS A 29 0.91 -4.53 0.54
CA HIS A 29 0.85 -3.54 -0.53
C HIS A 29 -0.36 -2.61 -0.39
N PHE A 30 -1.53 -3.16 -0.07
CA PHE A 30 -2.76 -2.39 0.15
C PHE A 30 -2.61 -1.41 1.33
N GLU A 31 -2.04 -1.85 2.46
CA GLU A 31 -1.79 -1.00 3.63
C GLU A 31 -0.86 0.17 3.28
N ASP A 32 0.24 -0.12 2.59
CA ASP A 32 1.21 0.89 2.15
C ASP A 32 0.57 1.88 1.18
N MET A 33 -0.18 1.41 0.18
CA MET A 33 -0.88 2.24 -0.80
C MET A 33 -1.89 3.18 -0.14
N VAL A 34 -2.69 2.69 0.82
CA VAL A 34 -3.64 3.51 1.60
C VAL A 34 -2.93 4.61 2.37
N ILE A 35 -1.84 4.28 3.05
CA ILE A 35 -1.04 5.24 3.83
C ILE A 35 -0.41 6.28 2.92
N GLU A 36 0.27 5.85 1.86
CA GLU A 36 0.98 6.76 0.94
C GLU A 36 0.01 7.66 0.18
N THR A 37 -1.15 7.17 -0.26
CA THR A 37 -2.16 8.00 -0.92
C THR A 37 -2.55 9.21 -0.07
N VAL A 38 -2.83 9.00 1.22
CA VAL A 38 -3.20 10.10 2.13
C VAL A 38 -2.00 11.00 2.44
N ARG A 39 -0.79 10.43 2.57
CA ARG A 39 0.43 11.23 2.76
C ARG A 39 0.73 12.10 1.55
N GLU A 40 0.63 11.57 0.35
CA GLU A 40 0.88 12.30 -0.89
C GLU A 40 -0.10 13.46 -1.08
N PHE A 41 -1.36 13.32 -0.67
CA PHE A 41 -2.34 14.40 -0.71
C PHE A 41 -1.90 15.65 0.09
N TYR A 42 -1.22 15.44 1.23
CA TYR A 42 -0.73 16.54 2.08
C TYR A 42 0.73 16.93 1.80
N SER A 43 1.41 16.21 0.93
CA SER A 43 2.84 16.35 0.74
C SER A 43 3.20 16.96 -0.62
N THR A 44 4.41 17.54 -0.65
CA THR A 44 5.05 17.93 -1.89
C THR A 44 6.39 17.21 -1.98
N PRO A 45 6.67 16.53 -3.11
CA PRO A 45 7.99 15.96 -3.36
C PRO A 45 9.08 17.04 -3.30
N CYS A 46 10.17 16.75 -2.65
CA CYS A 46 11.29 17.70 -2.52
C CYS A 46 12.64 16.98 -2.50
N MET A 47 13.66 17.72 -2.89
CA MET A 47 15.05 17.24 -2.89
C MET A 47 15.87 17.96 -1.83
N LEU A 48 16.70 17.23 -1.10
CA LEU A 48 17.67 17.78 -0.16
C LEU A 48 18.95 16.93 -0.20
N ASP A 49 20.08 17.59 -0.45
CA ASP A 49 21.39 16.95 -0.56
C ASP A 49 21.43 15.76 -1.56
N GLY A 50 20.68 15.89 -2.67
CA GLY A 50 20.61 14.87 -3.72
C GLY A 50 19.70 13.68 -3.40
N LYS A 51 18.97 13.70 -2.26
CA LYS A 51 18.02 12.67 -1.88
C LYS A 51 16.58 13.16 -2.02
N PRO A 52 15.67 12.30 -2.49
CA PRO A 52 14.25 12.60 -2.53
C PRO A 52 13.63 12.47 -1.13
N PHE A 53 12.67 13.33 -0.81
CA PHE A 53 11.87 13.33 0.40
C PHE A 53 10.45 13.78 0.10
N SER A 54 9.52 13.47 0.99
CA SER A 54 8.28 14.21 1.14
C SER A 54 8.47 15.34 2.17
N ASN A 55 7.88 16.51 1.92
CA ASN A 55 8.03 17.65 2.81
C ASN A 55 7.43 17.42 4.21
N ILE A 56 6.57 16.40 4.39
CA ILE A 56 6.00 16.01 5.69
C ILE A 56 6.83 14.97 6.42
N ASP A 57 7.91 14.43 5.83
CA ASP A 57 8.76 13.45 6.46
C ASP A 57 9.49 14.01 7.67
N LYS A 58 9.54 13.23 8.72
CA LYS A 58 10.27 13.62 9.92
C LYS A 58 11.76 13.83 9.63
N GLU A 59 12.35 12.91 8.86
CA GLU A 59 13.77 12.99 8.48
C GLU A 59 14.08 14.27 7.71
N TYR A 60 13.24 14.64 6.76
CA TYR A 60 13.38 15.89 6.02
C TYR A 60 13.34 17.11 6.94
N ILE A 61 12.38 17.15 7.86
CA ILE A 61 12.23 18.24 8.84
C ILE A 61 13.45 18.33 9.73
N ASP A 62 13.92 17.19 10.27
CA ASP A 62 15.10 17.13 11.15
C ASP A 62 16.37 17.60 10.41
N LEU A 63 16.54 17.24 9.14
CA LEU A 63 17.65 17.73 8.30
C LEU A 63 17.57 19.24 8.05
N LEU A 64 16.40 19.77 7.73
CA LEU A 64 16.20 21.22 7.57
C LEU A 64 16.51 21.99 8.86
N GLU A 65 16.07 21.45 10.02
CA GLU A 65 16.39 22.05 11.32
C GLU A 65 17.90 22.12 11.56
N LYS A 66 18.62 21.06 11.22
CA LYS A 66 20.09 21.03 11.33
C LYS A 66 20.73 22.08 10.46
N LYS A 67 20.32 22.17 9.17
CA LYS A 67 20.85 23.17 8.23
C LYS A 67 20.56 24.61 8.70
N VAL A 68 19.37 24.89 9.19
CA VAL A 68 18.99 26.20 9.74
C VAL A 68 19.87 26.54 10.98
N LYS A 69 20.14 25.58 11.88
CA LYS A 69 21.02 25.77 13.05
C LYS A 69 22.48 26.04 12.64
N GLN A 70 22.94 25.45 11.56
CA GLN A 70 24.29 25.64 11.00
C GLN A 70 24.43 26.95 10.19
N GLY A 71 23.34 27.70 10.00
CA GLY A 71 23.35 28.93 9.24
C GLY A 71 23.44 28.72 7.72
N GLU A 72 23.23 27.51 7.25
CA GLU A 72 23.21 27.19 5.83
C GLU A 72 22.01 27.82 5.14
N SER A 73 22.18 28.17 3.86
CA SER A 73 21.11 28.70 3.01
C SER A 73 21.14 28.00 1.64
N GLY A 74 19.96 27.71 1.09
CA GLY A 74 19.79 27.16 -0.25
C GLY A 74 19.11 28.15 -1.19
N TRP A 75 18.76 27.71 -2.40
CA TRP A 75 18.00 28.50 -3.39
C TRP A 75 16.74 29.12 -2.77
N ILE A 76 15.94 28.29 -2.08
CA ILE A 76 14.88 28.76 -1.17
C ILE A 76 15.46 28.65 0.24
N PRO A 77 15.39 29.73 1.06
CA PRO A 77 15.93 29.69 2.42
C PRO A 77 15.38 28.53 3.23
N PHE A 78 16.25 27.75 3.87
CA PHE A 78 15.86 26.57 4.63
C PHE A 78 14.86 26.87 5.76
N LYS A 79 14.85 28.11 6.29
CA LYS A 79 13.84 28.56 7.27
C LYS A 79 12.43 28.56 6.68
N ILE A 80 12.26 28.96 5.41
CA ILE A 80 10.96 28.96 4.71
C ILE A 80 10.53 27.52 4.46
N ARG A 81 11.42 26.71 3.88
CA ARG A 81 11.14 25.27 3.64
C ARG A 81 10.75 24.54 4.92
N LEU A 82 11.45 24.83 6.03
CA LEU A 82 11.14 24.24 7.34
C LEU A 82 9.76 24.68 7.86
N ALA A 83 9.40 25.94 7.71
CA ALA A 83 8.11 26.46 8.13
C ALA A 83 6.96 25.79 7.35
N ASP A 84 7.12 25.66 6.03
CA ASP A 84 6.13 25.03 5.16
C ASP A 84 6.01 23.53 5.44
N ALA A 85 7.11 22.82 5.62
CA ALA A 85 7.15 21.41 5.98
C ALA A 85 6.44 21.13 7.33
N ARG A 86 6.71 21.95 8.34
CA ARG A 86 6.05 21.85 9.64
C ARG A 86 4.54 22.13 9.54
N ARG A 87 4.14 23.08 8.72
CA ARG A 87 2.72 23.40 8.49
C ARG A 87 2.01 22.22 7.82
N ALA A 88 2.55 21.72 6.70
CA ALA A 88 1.99 20.57 5.98
C ALA A 88 1.87 19.34 6.88
N ARG A 89 2.91 19.03 7.64
CA ARG A 89 2.89 17.93 8.61
C ARG A 89 1.85 18.12 9.72
N ALA A 90 1.68 19.34 10.23
CA ALA A 90 0.69 19.62 11.27
C ALA A 90 -0.74 19.46 10.74
N VAL A 91 -1.01 19.83 9.49
CA VAL A 91 -2.32 19.60 8.84
C VAL A 91 -2.57 18.10 8.67
N TYR A 92 -1.63 17.35 8.11
CA TYR A 92 -1.72 15.88 7.99
C TYR A 92 -1.98 15.22 9.35
N GLN A 93 -1.21 15.62 10.38
CA GLN A 93 -1.36 15.09 11.73
C GLN A 93 -2.77 15.34 12.27
N LYS A 94 -3.29 16.56 12.15
CA LYS A 94 -4.61 16.95 12.65
C LYS A 94 -5.74 16.25 11.89
N GLU A 95 -5.67 16.22 10.58
CA GLU A 95 -6.78 15.78 9.74
C GLU A 95 -6.83 14.27 9.54
N ALA A 96 -5.69 13.60 9.46
CA ALA A 96 -5.63 12.17 9.25
C ALA A 96 -5.37 11.37 10.53
N LEU A 97 -4.52 11.85 11.46
CA LEU A 97 -4.05 11.01 12.56
C LEU A 97 -4.68 11.28 13.93
N ASP A 98 -5.01 12.53 14.26
CA ASP A 98 -5.45 12.89 15.61
C ASP A 98 -6.88 12.41 15.94
N LYS A 99 -7.65 12.05 14.92
CA LYS A 99 -9.01 11.49 15.06
C LYS A 99 -9.01 10.03 15.52
N VAL A 100 -7.86 9.36 15.49
CA VAL A 100 -7.73 7.94 15.83
C VAL A 100 -6.92 7.76 17.11
N LYS A 101 -7.37 6.83 17.96
CA LYS A 101 -6.67 6.46 19.21
C LYS A 101 -5.23 6.04 18.90
N LYS A 102 -4.29 6.48 19.75
CA LYS A 102 -2.88 6.07 19.69
C LYS A 102 -2.77 4.54 19.84
N GLY A 103 -1.83 3.94 19.10
CA GLY A 103 -1.57 2.50 19.15
C GLY A 103 -1.10 1.94 17.81
N SER A 104 -0.88 0.64 17.77
CA SER A 104 -0.49 -0.08 16.55
C SER A 104 -1.51 0.14 15.42
N GLY A 105 -1.00 0.39 14.21
CA GLY A 105 -1.83 0.65 13.04
C GLY A 105 -2.60 1.97 13.07
N ARG A 106 -2.20 2.94 13.90
CA ARG A 106 -2.85 4.25 13.96
C ARG A 106 -2.81 4.97 12.62
N ILE A 107 -1.68 4.92 11.92
CA ILE A 107 -1.50 5.59 10.63
C ILE A 107 -2.46 5.00 9.61
N PHE A 108 -2.50 3.68 9.48
CA PHE A 108 -3.41 3.00 8.57
C PHE A 108 -4.88 3.31 8.86
N ARG A 109 -5.32 3.15 10.13
CA ARG A 109 -6.71 3.49 10.52
C ARG A 109 -7.04 4.96 10.28
N GLY A 110 -6.08 5.86 10.53
CA GLY A 110 -6.24 7.27 10.26
C GLY A 110 -6.42 7.56 8.77
N SER A 111 -5.62 6.91 7.95
CA SER A 111 -5.73 7.01 6.48
C SER A 111 -7.05 6.45 5.96
N LEU A 112 -7.52 5.31 6.47
CA LEU A 112 -8.84 4.76 6.09
C LEU A 112 -9.98 5.69 6.47
N ASN A 113 -10.00 6.22 7.69
CA ASN A 113 -11.02 7.18 8.12
C ASN A 113 -10.99 8.45 7.28
N TRP A 114 -9.79 8.91 6.92
CA TRP A 114 -9.63 10.06 6.04
C TRP A 114 -10.22 9.80 4.65
N LEU A 115 -9.91 8.63 4.04
CA LEU A 115 -10.48 8.22 2.75
C LEU A 115 -12.02 8.11 2.81
N GLN A 116 -12.57 7.63 3.92
CA GLN A 116 -14.01 7.58 4.15
C GLN A 116 -14.63 8.99 4.25
N GLU A 117 -14.01 9.90 5.00
CA GLU A 117 -14.47 11.30 5.13
C GLU A 117 -14.41 12.08 3.82
N HIS A 118 -13.60 11.62 2.86
CA HIS A 118 -13.48 12.21 1.52
C HIS A 118 -14.26 11.42 0.45
N ASP A 119 -15.19 10.55 0.87
CA ASP A 119 -16.06 9.76 0.00
C ASP A 119 -15.32 8.85 -1.00
N VAL A 120 -14.04 8.53 -0.73
CA VAL A 120 -13.25 7.60 -1.56
C VAL A 120 -13.68 6.16 -1.28
N ILE A 121 -13.93 5.84 -0.02
CA ILE A 121 -14.46 4.56 0.43
C ILE A 121 -15.69 4.78 1.32
N THR A 122 -16.56 3.79 1.38
CA THR A 122 -17.74 3.80 2.26
C THR A 122 -17.38 3.31 3.68
N GLU A 123 -18.23 3.62 4.66
CA GLU A 123 -18.10 3.10 6.04
C GLU A 123 -18.08 1.56 6.06
N ALA A 124 -18.96 0.92 5.29
CA ALA A 124 -19.00 -0.55 5.20
C ALA A 124 -17.72 -1.15 4.60
N GLU A 125 -17.03 -0.44 3.71
CA GLU A 125 -15.73 -0.86 3.18
C GLU A 125 -14.63 -0.67 4.20
N ASN A 126 -14.62 0.44 4.92
CA ASN A 126 -13.68 0.66 6.02
C ASN A 126 -13.76 -0.48 7.05
N ASP A 127 -14.96 -0.84 7.49
CA ASP A 127 -15.18 -1.94 8.43
C ASP A 127 -14.67 -3.29 7.88
N ARG A 128 -14.96 -3.59 6.59
CA ARG A 128 -14.46 -4.81 5.96
C ARG A 128 -12.94 -4.84 5.88
N ILE A 129 -12.30 -3.72 5.54
CA ILE A 129 -10.83 -3.62 5.48
C ILE A 129 -10.22 -3.87 6.86
N LEU A 130 -10.82 -3.35 7.94
CA LEU A 130 -10.36 -3.60 9.30
C LEU A 130 -10.49 -5.08 9.68
N ALA A 131 -11.57 -5.76 9.26
CA ALA A 131 -11.72 -7.21 9.45
C ALA A 131 -10.69 -8.02 8.62
N ILE A 132 -10.35 -7.56 7.42
CA ILE A 132 -9.28 -8.16 6.60
C ILE A 132 -7.92 -8.02 7.30
N ARG A 133 -7.64 -6.88 7.91
CA ARG A 133 -6.44 -6.67 8.71
C ARG A 133 -6.33 -7.68 9.87
N ASP A 134 -7.44 -7.92 10.57
CA ASP A 134 -7.45 -8.89 11.67
C ASP A 134 -7.18 -10.30 11.13
N ARG A 135 -7.77 -10.68 9.99
CA ARG A 135 -7.50 -11.95 9.31
C ARG A 135 -6.03 -12.08 8.88
N ARG A 136 -5.42 -11.01 8.34
CA ARG A 136 -3.98 -11.01 8.01
C ARG A 136 -3.13 -11.23 9.26
N ASN A 137 -3.48 -10.62 10.39
CA ASN A 137 -2.76 -10.82 11.64
C ASN A 137 -2.85 -12.28 12.13
N GLU A 138 -4.02 -12.91 12.04
CA GLU A 138 -4.19 -14.34 12.31
C GLU A 138 -3.28 -15.18 11.42
N LEU A 139 -3.28 -14.94 10.11
CA LEU A 139 -2.42 -15.63 9.14
C LEU A 139 -0.94 -15.50 9.47
N VAL A 140 -0.48 -14.33 9.89
CA VAL A 140 0.94 -14.12 10.22
C VAL A 140 1.33 -14.78 11.54
N HIS A 141 0.47 -14.72 12.55
CA HIS A 141 0.78 -15.25 13.88
C HIS A 141 0.55 -16.76 14.00
N GLU A 142 -0.40 -17.30 13.24
CA GLU A 142 -0.83 -18.70 13.31
C GLU A 142 -0.65 -19.42 11.96
N LEU A 143 0.32 -18.99 11.14
CA LEU A 143 0.48 -19.41 9.75
C LEU A 143 0.35 -20.92 9.54
N PHE A 144 1.05 -21.73 10.34
CA PHE A 144 1.00 -23.19 10.21
C PHE A 144 -0.39 -23.77 10.51
N GLN A 145 -1.11 -23.20 11.46
CA GLN A 145 -2.47 -23.67 11.80
C GLN A 145 -3.45 -23.27 10.69
N GLU A 146 -3.35 -22.06 10.19
CA GLU A 146 -4.22 -21.53 9.15
C GLU A 146 -4.02 -22.22 7.80
N ILE A 147 -2.77 -22.51 7.41
CA ILE A 147 -2.47 -23.33 6.22
C ILE A 147 -3.08 -24.73 6.36
N GLY A 148 -3.02 -25.34 7.56
CA GLY A 148 -3.60 -26.66 7.80
C GLY A 148 -5.13 -26.68 7.82
N LYS A 149 -5.79 -25.57 8.15
CA LYS A 149 -7.26 -25.43 8.08
C LYS A 149 -7.76 -25.24 6.64
N GLY A 150 -6.91 -24.71 5.77
CA GLY A 150 -7.28 -24.26 4.42
C GLY A 150 -7.94 -22.89 4.39
N PHE A 151 -8.18 -22.41 3.18
CA PHE A 151 -8.80 -21.12 2.91
C PHE A 151 -10.26 -21.29 2.49
N SER A 152 -11.09 -20.35 2.90
CA SER A 152 -12.54 -20.36 2.66
C SER A 152 -12.94 -19.41 1.53
N ASP A 153 -14.18 -19.55 1.05
CA ASP A 153 -14.79 -18.60 0.12
C ASP A 153 -14.81 -17.16 0.70
N GLU A 154 -14.85 -17.03 2.03
CA GLU A 154 -14.77 -15.74 2.70
C GLU A 154 -13.38 -15.11 2.56
N ASP A 155 -12.31 -15.91 2.56
CA ASP A 155 -10.95 -15.38 2.29
C ASP A 155 -10.80 -14.95 0.83
N ALA A 156 -11.41 -15.68 -0.12
CA ALA A 156 -11.47 -15.25 -1.52
C ALA A 156 -12.24 -13.94 -1.68
N LYS A 157 -13.33 -13.77 -0.96
CA LYS A 157 -14.11 -12.52 -0.94
C LYS A 157 -13.30 -11.35 -0.36
N ARG A 158 -12.53 -11.59 0.72
CA ARG A 158 -11.63 -10.57 1.28
C ARG A 158 -10.57 -10.10 0.29
N ILE A 159 -10.00 -11.01 -0.49
CA ILE A 159 -9.07 -10.67 -1.58
C ILE A 159 -9.78 -9.80 -2.62
N ALA A 160 -10.97 -10.17 -3.05
CA ALA A 160 -11.74 -9.41 -4.03
C ALA A 160 -12.13 -8.01 -3.49
N ASP A 161 -12.51 -7.90 -2.22
CA ASP A 161 -12.82 -6.62 -1.57
C ASP A 161 -11.58 -5.70 -1.54
N MET A 162 -10.39 -6.22 -1.20
CA MET A 162 -9.15 -5.45 -1.25
C MET A 162 -8.86 -4.92 -2.66
N LEU A 163 -8.92 -5.78 -3.67
CA LEU A 163 -8.64 -5.39 -5.06
C LEU A 163 -9.62 -4.32 -5.57
N ASN A 164 -10.91 -4.44 -5.25
CA ASN A 164 -11.93 -3.47 -5.64
C ASN A 164 -11.71 -2.11 -4.99
N VAL A 165 -11.39 -2.09 -3.70
CA VAL A 165 -11.11 -0.84 -2.98
C VAL A 165 -9.79 -0.23 -3.46
N GLN A 166 -8.76 -1.02 -3.68
CA GLN A 166 -7.47 -0.60 -4.24
C GLN A 166 -7.65 0.11 -5.59
N GLN A 167 -8.38 -0.50 -6.52
CA GLN A 167 -8.65 0.10 -7.83
C GLN A 167 -9.34 1.47 -7.70
N ARG A 168 -10.29 1.61 -6.78
CA ARG A 168 -10.98 2.88 -6.55
C ARG A 168 -10.06 3.94 -5.95
N ILE A 169 -9.23 3.59 -4.98
CA ILE A 169 -8.26 4.51 -4.38
C ILE A 169 -7.24 4.96 -5.44
N ASN A 170 -6.75 4.05 -6.27
CA ASN A 170 -5.83 4.37 -7.36
C ASN A 170 -6.45 5.32 -8.38
N ALA A 171 -7.70 5.08 -8.79
CA ALA A 171 -8.42 5.97 -9.70
C ALA A 171 -8.62 7.37 -9.09
N TRP A 172 -8.98 7.43 -7.82
CA TRP A 172 -9.13 8.69 -7.10
C TRP A 172 -7.78 9.43 -6.96
N LYS A 173 -6.72 8.72 -6.55
CA LYS A 173 -5.36 9.27 -6.46
C LYS A 173 -4.91 9.85 -7.78
N PHE A 174 -5.04 9.09 -8.85
CA PHE A 174 -4.68 9.52 -10.18
C PHE A 174 -5.41 10.82 -10.58
N GLN A 175 -6.72 10.89 -10.37
CA GLN A 175 -7.52 12.06 -10.71
C GLN A 175 -7.20 13.29 -9.85
N GLN A 176 -7.02 13.11 -8.54
CA GLN A 176 -6.89 14.23 -7.61
C GLN A 176 -5.44 14.68 -7.41
N ILE A 177 -4.48 13.79 -7.53
CA ILE A 177 -3.08 14.04 -7.23
C ILE A 177 -2.25 14.05 -8.53
N ASP A 178 -2.18 12.93 -9.24
CA ASP A 178 -1.24 12.74 -10.33
C ASP A 178 -1.56 13.63 -11.54
N MET A 179 -2.82 13.71 -11.95
CA MET A 179 -3.22 14.59 -13.06
C MET A 179 -2.96 16.06 -12.74
N SER A 180 -3.19 16.47 -11.49
CA SER A 180 -2.97 17.85 -11.06
C SER A 180 -1.50 18.23 -11.02
N LEU A 181 -0.63 17.28 -10.66
CA LEU A 181 0.82 17.50 -10.54
C LEU A 181 1.55 17.40 -11.87
N MET A 182 1.10 16.55 -12.79
CA MET A 182 1.83 16.22 -14.01
C MET A 182 1.26 16.92 -15.26
N GLU A 183 0.18 17.69 -15.14
CA GLU A 183 -0.54 18.28 -16.29
C GLU A 183 -0.84 17.22 -17.39
N ILE A 184 -1.13 15.98 -16.95
CA ILE A 184 -1.41 14.88 -17.86
C ILE A 184 -2.84 14.98 -18.35
N GLU A 185 -3.00 15.01 -19.68
CA GLU A 185 -4.29 14.75 -20.31
C GLU A 185 -4.42 13.25 -20.63
N LEU A 186 -5.53 12.66 -20.22
CA LEU A 186 -5.80 11.28 -20.60
C LEU A 186 -6.01 11.18 -22.10
N PRO A 187 -5.52 10.12 -22.76
CA PRO A 187 -5.85 9.85 -24.14
C PRO A 187 -7.36 9.82 -24.36
N GLU A 188 -7.84 10.24 -25.53
CA GLU A 188 -9.24 10.22 -25.88
C GLU A 188 -9.82 8.80 -25.72
N GLY A 189 -10.89 8.66 -24.92
CA GLY A 189 -11.53 7.38 -24.61
C GLY A 189 -10.89 6.57 -23.48
N ALA A 190 -9.81 7.04 -22.86
CA ALA A 190 -9.26 6.37 -21.68
C ALA A 190 -10.15 6.59 -20.45
N ASN A 191 -10.36 5.52 -19.67
CA ASN A 191 -11.15 5.58 -18.45
C ASN A 191 -10.19 5.72 -17.25
N PRO A 192 -10.29 6.79 -16.44
CA PRO A 192 -9.45 6.94 -15.25
C PRO A 192 -9.53 5.78 -14.26
N ASN A 193 -10.66 5.03 -14.28
CA ASN A 193 -10.83 3.87 -13.41
C ASN A 193 -10.01 2.64 -13.86
N ASP A 194 -9.44 2.66 -15.07
CA ASP A 194 -8.61 1.57 -15.57
C ASP A 194 -7.11 1.81 -15.27
N VAL A 195 -6.79 2.85 -14.49
CA VAL A 195 -5.42 3.15 -14.10
C VAL A 195 -4.89 2.08 -13.15
N MET A 196 -3.76 1.51 -13.51
CA MET A 196 -3.05 0.50 -12.71
C MET A 196 -1.66 1.03 -12.36
N GLY A 197 -1.32 1.04 -11.08
CA GLY A 197 0.01 1.39 -10.61
C GLY A 197 1.07 0.35 -11.00
N GLY A 198 2.35 0.73 -11.00
CA GLY A 198 3.44 -0.21 -11.29
C GLY A 198 3.46 -1.41 -10.34
N ASP A 199 3.22 -1.17 -9.06
CA ASP A 199 3.19 -2.22 -8.05
C ASP A 199 1.97 -3.13 -8.20
N ASP A 200 0.82 -2.61 -8.66
CA ASP A 200 -0.37 -3.40 -9.00
C ASP A 200 -0.08 -4.36 -10.18
N MET A 201 0.71 -3.91 -11.14
CA MET A 201 1.14 -4.77 -12.26
C MET A 201 2.01 -5.93 -11.75
N ILE A 202 2.89 -5.68 -10.79
CA ILE A 202 3.72 -6.72 -10.15
C ILE A 202 2.85 -7.71 -9.39
N LEU A 203 1.90 -7.24 -8.58
CA LEU A 203 0.97 -8.11 -7.86
C LEU A 203 0.10 -8.96 -8.79
N ASN A 204 -0.36 -8.39 -9.91
CA ASN A 204 -1.09 -9.13 -10.93
C ASN A 204 -0.20 -10.21 -11.57
N ALA A 205 1.06 -9.89 -11.87
CA ALA A 205 2.02 -10.87 -12.37
C ALA A 205 2.25 -12.01 -11.36
N ILE A 206 2.42 -11.70 -10.06
CA ILE A 206 2.53 -12.70 -9.00
C ILE A 206 1.28 -13.59 -8.95
N PHE A 207 0.08 -13.00 -9.02
CA PHE A 207 -1.17 -13.75 -9.05
C PHE A 207 -1.20 -14.75 -10.23
N ARG A 208 -0.85 -14.30 -11.43
CA ARG A 208 -0.82 -15.13 -12.64
C ARG A 208 0.20 -16.28 -12.52
N ILE A 209 1.38 -16.01 -11.94
CA ILE A 209 2.40 -17.03 -11.67
C ILE A 209 1.88 -18.08 -10.68
N LEU A 210 1.27 -17.65 -9.58
CA LEU A 210 0.83 -18.54 -8.51
C LEU A 210 -0.40 -19.37 -8.88
N PHE A 211 -1.36 -18.79 -9.61
CA PHE A 211 -2.69 -19.38 -9.78
C PHE A 211 -3.08 -19.70 -11.24
N CYS A 212 -2.47 -19.02 -12.23
CA CYS A 212 -2.83 -19.20 -13.64
C CYS A 212 -1.85 -20.09 -14.44
N GLY A 213 -0.90 -20.75 -13.77
CA GLY A 213 0.05 -21.67 -14.41
C GLY A 213 1.16 -20.98 -15.23
N GLU A 214 1.35 -19.69 -15.06
CA GLU A 214 2.42 -18.95 -15.76
C GLU A 214 3.80 -19.11 -15.13
N GLY A 215 3.87 -19.73 -13.94
CA GLY A 215 5.12 -19.97 -13.23
C GLY A 215 6.09 -20.88 -13.99
N GLU A 216 5.59 -21.90 -14.71
CA GLU A 216 6.43 -22.77 -15.54
C GLU A 216 7.05 -22.01 -16.71
N LYS A 217 6.28 -21.18 -17.40
CA LYS A 217 6.78 -20.34 -18.50
C LYS A 217 7.85 -19.36 -18.03
N PHE A 218 7.64 -18.77 -16.84
CA PHE A 218 8.63 -17.88 -16.24
C PHE A 218 9.92 -18.62 -15.89
N LYS A 219 9.82 -19.84 -15.34
CA LYS A 219 10.96 -20.68 -15.04
C LYS A 219 11.75 -21.06 -16.30
N GLU A 220 11.07 -21.47 -17.36
CA GLU A 220 11.68 -21.79 -18.65
C GLU A 220 12.45 -20.57 -19.20
N ALA A 221 11.84 -19.38 -19.20
CA ALA A 221 12.48 -18.15 -19.65
C ALA A 221 13.71 -17.79 -18.80
N LEU A 222 13.63 -17.96 -17.47
CA LEU A 222 14.76 -17.73 -16.56
C LEU A 222 15.90 -18.73 -16.80
N ASP A 223 15.56 -20.01 -16.97
CA ASP A 223 16.54 -21.07 -17.25
C ASP A 223 17.27 -20.84 -18.60
N GLU A 224 16.59 -20.25 -19.59
CA GLU A 224 17.20 -19.85 -20.86
C GLU A 224 18.17 -18.67 -20.68
N GLU A 225 17.80 -17.66 -19.90
CA GLU A 225 18.68 -16.52 -19.64
C GLU A 225 19.91 -16.89 -18.81
N LEU A 226 19.78 -17.81 -17.84
CA LEU A 226 20.90 -18.27 -17.02
C LEU A 226 21.90 -19.16 -17.79
N LYS A 227 21.56 -19.65 -18.98
CA LYS A 227 22.44 -20.44 -19.85
C LYS A 227 23.26 -19.60 -20.84
N LYS A 228 22.98 -18.28 -20.93
CA LYS A 228 23.73 -17.32 -21.75
C LYS A 228 24.95 -16.80 -21.03
#